data_58dd68bf02789a0cf8196ee2b9bda61d
#
_entry.id   58dd68bf02789a0cf8196ee2b9bda61d
#
_cell.length_a   1.000
_cell.length_b   1.000
_cell.length_c   1.000
_cell.angle_alpha   90.00
_cell.angle_beta   90.00
_cell.angle_gamma   90.00
#
_symmetry.space_group_name_H-M   'P 1'
#
loop_
_entity.id
_entity.type
_entity.pdbx_description
1 polymer ?
#
loop_
_entity_poly.entity_id
_entity_poly.type
_entity_poly.pdbx_seq_one_letter_code
_entity_poly.pdbx_strand_id
1 'polypeptide(L)'
;MTDTAQLIQTSLAAAKRASNPQAMLDLIPYSIFIGAQAKSENDEVSYWLERRSSNIGNPSLPAIHGGVIGGFLELSASIEILYELDVNLIPKVVDFSLDYLRPGRYKTIYTNCTVLRQGSKLVNVTATAWQDDIGRPIATARCHFLLT
;
A
#
# COMPACT_ATOMS: atom_id res chain seq x y z
N MET A 1 15.16 0.76 -22.83
CA MET A 1 14.74 1.15 -21.47
C MET A 1 15.33 2.54 -21.18
N THR A 2 14.54 3.45 -20.60
CA THR A 2 15.08 4.75 -20.20
C THR A 2 15.98 4.58 -18.97
N ASP A 3 16.98 5.47 -18.79
CA ASP A 3 17.87 5.44 -17.62
C ASP A 3 17.10 5.42 -16.30
N THR A 4 15.96 6.11 -16.23
CA THR A 4 15.08 6.14 -15.07
C THR A 4 14.47 4.76 -14.74
N ALA A 5 14.01 4.02 -15.76
CA ALA A 5 13.44 2.68 -15.56
C ALA A 5 14.49 1.69 -15.04
N GLN A 6 15.72 1.79 -15.56
CA GLN A 6 16.83 0.96 -15.12
C GLN A 6 17.25 1.27 -13.68
N LEU A 7 17.25 2.55 -13.30
CA LEU A 7 17.53 2.99 -11.94
C LEU A 7 16.49 2.45 -10.96
N ILE A 8 15.20 2.54 -11.30
CA ILE A 8 14.10 2.00 -10.47
C ILE A 8 14.26 0.49 -10.27
N GLN A 9 14.55 -0.27 -11.33
CA GLN A 9 14.76 -1.71 -11.23
C GLN A 9 15.94 -2.07 -10.33
N THR A 10 17.06 -1.36 -10.46
CA THR A 10 18.25 -1.55 -9.63
C THR A 10 17.94 -1.26 -8.16
N SER A 11 17.25 -0.16 -7.89
CA SER A 11 16.85 0.24 -6.54
C SER A 11 15.84 -0.74 -5.92
N LEU A 12 14.89 -1.23 -6.71
CA LEU A 12 13.93 -2.25 -6.26
C LEU A 12 14.65 -3.56 -5.91
N ALA A 13 15.57 -4.02 -6.75
CA ALA A 13 16.35 -5.22 -6.49
C ALA A 13 17.17 -5.09 -5.19
N ALA A 14 17.76 -3.92 -4.93
CA ALA A 14 18.48 -3.64 -3.68
C ALA A 14 17.55 -3.66 -2.47
N ALA A 15 16.38 -3.03 -2.55
CA ALA A 15 15.38 -3.00 -1.49
C ALA A 15 14.86 -4.41 -1.16
N LYS A 16 14.65 -5.25 -2.18
CA LYS A 16 14.23 -6.64 -2.02
C LYS A 16 15.30 -7.48 -1.33
N ARG A 17 16.57 -7.38 -1.75
CA ARG A 17 17.68 -8.09 -1.08
C ARG A 17 17.83 -7.71 0.39
N ALA A 18 17.53 -6.46 0.72
CA ALA A 18 17.57 -5.95 2.09
C ALA A 18 16.29 -6.24 2.88
N SER A 19 15.26 -6.86 2.27
CA SER A 19 13.92 -7.03 2.86
C SER A 19 13.39 -5.74 3.47
N ASN A 20 13.55 -4.63 2.74
CA ASN A 20 13.22 -3.29 3.19
C ASN A 20 11.94 -2.76 2.48
N PRO A 21 10.75 -2.95 3.08
CA PRO A 21 9.50 -2.52 2.46
C PRO A 21 9.38 -0.99 2.35
N GLN A 22 10.00 -0.23 3.26
CA GLN A 22 10.02 1.22 3.17
C GLN A 22 10.78 1.69 1.93
N ALA A 23 11.94 1.09 1.65
CA ALA A 23 12.72 1.42 0.45
C ALA A 23 11.97 1.06 -0.84
N MET A 24 11.17 -0.03 -0.83
CA MET A 24 10.28 -0.36 -1.96
C MET A 24 9.18 0.70 -2.13
N LEU A 25 8.57 1.10 -1.03
CA LEU A 25 7.49 2.10 -1.00
C LEU A 25 7.98 3.47 -1.51
N ASP A 26 9.19 3.88 -1.10
CA ASP A 26 9.80 5.16 -1.47
C ASP A 26 10.14 5.27 -2.98
N LEU A 27 10.12 4.17 -3.71
CA LEU A 27 10.25 4.19 -5.18
C LEU A 27 9.00 4.75 -5.88
N ILE A 28 7.87 4.81 -5.17
CA ILE A 28 6.61 5.30 -5.68
C ILE A 28 6.37 6.71 -5.14
N PRO A 29 6.50 7.77 -5.95
CA PRO A 29 6.42 9.17 -5.45
C PRO A 29 5.14 9.48 -4.68
N TYR A 30 4.02 8.88 -5.05
CA TYR A 30 2.74 9.08 -4.38
C TYR A 30 2.77 8.62 -2.92
N SER A 31 3.54 7.60 -2.58
CA SER A 31 3.69 7.12 -1.20
C SER A 31 4.26 8.20 -0.29
N ILE A 32 5.28 8.91 -0.80
CA ILE A 32 5.93 10.02 -0.09
C ILE A 32 4.95 11.18 0.07
N PHE A 33 4.21 11.47 -1.00
CA PHE A 33 3.24 12.57 -1.02
C PHE A 33 2.16 12.42 0.05
N ILE A 34 1.60 11.22 0.23
CA ILE A 34 0.57 10.97 1.25
C ILE A 34 1.12 10.63 2.64
N GLY A 35 2.41 10.29 2.75
CA GLY A 35 3.05 9.91 4.01
C GLY A 35 2.88 8.44 4.40
N ALA A 36 2.81 7.54 3.41
CA ALA A 36 2.74 6.11 3.64
C ALA A 36 4.07 5.57 4.18
N GLN A 37 4.00 4.68 5.16
CA GLN A 37 5.14 4.06 5.83
C GLN A 37 4.98 2.55 5.85
N ALA A 38 6.10 1.84 5.87
CA ALA A 38 6.15 0.40 5.99
C ALA A 38 7.37 -0.06 6.80
N LYS A 39 7.21 -1.14 7.56
CA LYS A 39 8.30 -1.76 8.31
C LYS A 39 8.11 -3.27 8.32
N SER A 40 9.19 -4.02 8.13
CA SER A 40 9.19 -5.47 8.33
C SER A 40 9.73 -5.81 9.73
N GLU A 41 9.07 -6.77 10.36
CA GLU A 41 9.48 -7.34 11.65
C GLU A 41 9.01 -8.81 11.68
N ASN A 42 9.94 -9.74 11.96
CA ASN A 42 9.66 -11.19 11.97
C ASN A 42 9.01 -11.69 10.65
N ASP A 43 9.51 -11.21 9.51
CA ASP A 43 9.00 -11.53 8.16
C ASP A 43 7.56 -11.08 7.88
N GLU A 44 6.98 -10.26 8.74
CA GLU A 44 5.70 -9.61 8.53
C GLU A 44 5.89 -8.12 8.25
N VAL A 45 5.06 -7.55 7.39
CA VAL A 45 5.09 -6.12 7.06
C VAL A 45 3.93 -5.40 7.70
N SER A 46 4.23 -4.34 8.42
CA SER A 46 3.26 -3.39 8.94
C SER A 46 3.26 -2.14 8.08
N TYR A 47 2.07 -1.67 7.73
CA TYR A 47 1.88 -0.44 6.96
C TYR A 47 1.09 0.56 7.78
N TRP A 48 1.46 1.84 7.69
CA TRP A 48 0.66 2.92 8.28
C TRP A 48 0.74 4.20 7.46
N LEU A 49 -0.31 4.97 7.53
CA LEU A 49 -0.43 6.29 6.94
C LEU A 49 -0.34 7.32 8.05
N GLU A 50 0.69 8.12 8.04
CA GLU A 50 0.87 9.18 9.03
C GLU A 50 -0.24 10.23 8.95
N ARG A 51 -0.58 10.78 10.09
CA ARG A 51 -1.49 11.91 10.18
C ARG A 51 -0.88 13.14 9.49
N ARG A 52 -1.52 13.58 8.40
CA ARG A 52 -1.14 14.80 7.67
C ARG A 52 -2.37 15.63 7.37
N SER A 53 -2.30 16.94 7.62
CA SER A 53 -3.40 17.85 7.32
C SER A 53 -3.70 17.92 5.82
N SER A 54 -2.69 17.75 4.97
CA SER A 54 -2.84 17.69 3.50
C SER A 54 -3.67 16.51 3.01
N ASN A 55 -3.89 15.48 3.84
CA ASN A 55 -4.71 14.32 3.51
C ASN A 55 -6.18 14.47 3.91
N ILE A 56 -6.55 15.58 4.54
CA ILE A 56 -7.95 15.83 4.92
C ILE A 56 -8.78 16.14 3.68
N GLY A 57 -9.86 15.37 3.48
CA GLY A 57 -10.83 15.58 2.40
C GLY A 57 -12.07 16.35 2.84
N ASN A 58 -12.44 16.24 4.11
CA ASN A 58 -13.55 16.96 4.70
C ASN A 58 -13.11 17.66 5.98
N PRO A 59 -12.83 18.98 5.91
CA PRO A 59 -12.35 19.73 7.08
C PRO A 59 -13.39 19.89 8.18
N SER A 60 -14.68 19.76 7.86
CA SER A 60 -15.75 19.89 8.85
C SER A 60 -15.85 18.68 9.79
N LEU A 61 -15.38 17.49 9.35
CA LEU A 61 -15.46 16.27 10.16
C LEU A 61 -14.27 15.96 11.06
N PRO A 62 -13.10 16.50 11.04
CA PRO A 62 -12.08 16.40 10.02
C PRO A 62 -11.80 14.92 9.63
N ALA A 63 -12.05 14.56 8.41
CA ALA A 63 -11.90 13.22 7.87
C ALA A 63 -10.86 13.17 6.76
N ILE A 64 -10.11 12.07 6.74
CA ILE A 64 -9.14 11.76 5.69
C ILE A 64 -9.89 11.55 4.37
N HIS A 65 -9.35 12.07 3.28
CA HIS A 65 -9.91 11.92 1.95
C HIS A 65 -9.97 10.43 1.56
N GLY A 66 -11.15 9.98 1.10
CA GLY A 66 -11.35 8.58 0.70
C GLY A 66 -10.38 8.10 -0.38
N GLY A 67 -10.03 8.96 -1.33
CA GLY A 67 -9.02 8.67 -2.35
C GLY A 67 -7.62 8.43 -1.77
N VAL A 68 -7.27 9.12 -0.69
CA VAL A 68 -5.99 8.88 0.02
C VAL A 68 -6.01 7.51 0.70
N ILE A 69 -7.12 7.15 1.35
CA ILE A 69 -7.29 5.82 1.97
C ILE A 69 -7.18 4.73 0.89
N GLY A 70 -7.87 4.89 -0.22
CA GLY A 70 -7.81 3.95 -1.35
C GLY A 70 -6.39 3.83 -1.93
N GLY A 71 -5.73 4.94 -2.16
CA GLY A 71 -4.34 4.96 -2.64
C GLY A 71 -3.36 4.31 -1.67
N PHE A 72 -3.54 4.52 -0.37
CA PHE A 72 -2.75 3.86 0.67
C PHE A 72 -2.95 2.34 0.67
N LEU A 73 -4.17 1.86 0.55
CA LEU A 73 -4.46 0.42 0.47
C LEU A 73 -3.88 -0.22 -0.79
N GLU A 74 -3.98 0.46 -1.94
CA GLU A 74 -3.38 0.01 -3.20
C GLU A 74 -1.85 -0.08 -3.10
N LEU A 75 -1.20 0.97 -2.58
CA LEU A 75 0.24 0.99 -2.36
C LEU A 75 0.69 -0.14 -1.44
N SER A 76 0.05 -0.30 -0.30
CA SER A 76 0.37 -1.36 0.67
C SER A 76 0.24 -2.75 0.06
N ALA A 77 -0.82 -2.99 -0.70
CA ALA A 77 -1.02 -4.27 -1.42
C ALA A 77 0.06 -4.52 -2.48
N SER A 78 0.50 -3.48 -3.19
CA SER A 78 1.58 -3.58 -4.17
C SER A 78 2.92 -3.93 -3.51
N ILE A 79 3.22 -3.30 -2.36
CA ILE A 79 4.46 -3.59 -1.62
C ILE A 79 4.42 -5.00 -1.01
N GLU A 80 3.26 -5.46 -0.53
CA GLU A 80 3.11 -6.83 -0.04
C GLU A 80 3.48 -7.87 -1.11
N ILE A 81 3.02 -7.67 -2.34
CA ILE A 81 3.39 -8.51 -3.49
C ILE A 81 4.92 -8.51 -3.71
N LEU A 82 5.52 -7.33 -3.72
CA LEU A 82 6.97 -7.19 -3.92
C LEU A 82 7.78 -7.82 -2.78
N TYR A 83 7.25 -7.79 -1.57
CA TYR A 83 7.90 -8.34 -0.38
C TYR A 83 7.79 -9.87 -0.33
N GLU A 84 6.60 -10.42 -0.57
CA GLU A 84 6.33 -11.86 -0.43
C GLU A 84 6.69 -12.68 -1.66
N LEU A 85 6.57 -12.10 -2.87
CA LEU A 85 6.69 -12.84 -4.12
C LEU A 85 7.99 -12.53 -4.86
N ASP A 86 8.45 -13.47 -5.67
CA ASP A 86 9.59 -13.28 -6.56
C ASP A 86 9.18 -12.48 -7.80
N VAL A 87 8.83 -11.20 -7.58
CA VAL A 87 8.43 -10.23 -8.60
C VAL A 87 9.44 -9.10 -8.63
N ASN A 88 9.94 -8.76 -9.80
CA ASN A 88 11.02 -7.79 -9.98
C ASN A 88 10.58 -6.48 -10.67
N LEU A 89 9.28 -6.30 -10.82
CA LEU A 89 8.65 -5.09 -11.35
C LEU A 89 7.55 -4.64 -10.42
N ILE A 90 7.33 -3.33 -10.34
CA ILE A 90 6.19 -2.78 -9.59
C ILE A 90 4.90 -3.30 -10.24
N PRO A 91 4.06 -4.06 -9.51
CA PRO A 91 2.85 -4.63 -10.06
C PRO A 91 1.88 -3.55 -10.54
N LYS A 92 1.16 -3.83 -11.62
CA LYS A 92 0.16 -2.90 -12.18
C LYS A 92 -1.22 -3.28 -11.66
N VAL A 93 -1.89 -2.38 -10.95
CA VAL A 93 -3.28 -2.58 -10.57
C VAL A 93 -4.17 -2.62 -11.81
N VAL A 94 -5.00 -3.65 -11.95
CA VAL A 94 -5.94 -3.82 -13.06
C VAL A 94 -7.39 -3.88 -12.63
N ASP A 95 -7.63 -4.12 -11.34
CA ASP A 95 -8.95 -4.03 -10.74
C ASP A 95 -8.80 -3.68 -9.27
N PHE A 96 -9.63 -2.76 -8.79
CA PHE A 96 -9.60 -2.26 -7.43
C PHE A 96 -11.02 -2.01 -6.94
N SER A 97 -11.42 -2.71 -5.89
CA SER A 97 -12.72 -2.59 -5.25
C SER A 97 -12.54 -2.15 -3.82
N LEU A 98 -13.19 -1.09 -3.41
CA LEU A 98 -13.03 -0.45 -2.11
C LEU A 98 -14.39 -0.21 -1.45
N ASP A 99 -14.53 -0.69 -0.21
CA ASP A 99 -15.68 -0.42 0.62
C ASP A 99 -15.28 0.49 1.78
N TYR A 100 -15.91 1.65 1.86
CA TYR A 100 -15.80 2.54 3.00
C TYR A 100 -16.82 2.17 4.06
N LEU A 101 -16.35 1.75 5.23
CA LEU A 101 -17.21 1.26 6.33
C LEU A 101 -17.45 2.35 7.37
N ARG A 102 -16.47 3.22 7.61
CA ARG A 102 -16.51 4.32 8.58
C ARG A 102 -15.65 5.47 8.11
N PRO A 103 -15.93 6.71 8.53
CA PRO A 103 -15.03 7.83 8.26
C PRO A 103 -13.64 7.59 8.86
N GLY A 104 -12.59 7.76 8.04
CA GLY A 104 -11.23 7.83 8.54
C GLY A 104 -11.00 9.18 9.21
N ARG A 105 -10.81 9.18 10.52
CA ARG A 105 -10.59 10.42 11.28
C ARG A 105 -9.15 10.91 11.13
N TYR A 106 -8.90 12.13 11.56
CA TYR A 106 -7.57 12.74 11.52
C TYR A 106 -6.62 12.09 12.54
N LYS A 107 -6.27 10.85 12.27
CA LYS A 107 -5.37 9.98 13.04
C LYS A 107 -4.59 9.09 12.09
N THR A 108 -3.55 8.44 12.60
CA THR A 108 -2.84 7.38 11.86
C THR A 108 -3.80 6.27 11.42
N ILE A 109 -3.64 5.81 10.18
CA ILE A 109 -4.35 4.66 9.61
C ILE A 109 -3.36 3.52 9.47
N TYR A 110 -3.75 2.33 9.89
CA TYR A 110 -2.99 1.10 9.71
C TYR A 110 -3.67 0.20 8.68
N THR A 111 -2.91 -0.65 8.00
CA THR A 111 -3.48 -1.68 7.13
C THR A 111 -2.70 -2.99 7.22
N ASN A 112 -3.43 -4.08 7.07
CA ASN A 112 -2.91 -5.41 6.78
C ASN A 112 -3.27 -5.78 5.34
N CYS A 113 -2.32 -6.42 4.67
CA CYS A 113 -2.52 -6.97 3.34
C CYS A 113 -2.37 -8.49 3.39
N THR A 114 -3.14 -9.20 2.57
CA THR A 114 -3.05 -10.65 2.45
C THR A 114 -3.11 -11.02 0.97
N VAL A 115 -2.07 -11.70 0.49
CA VAL A 115 -2.07 -12.30 -0.84
C VAL A 115 -2.98 -13.54 -0.80
N LEU A 116 -4.14 -13.47 -1.45
CA LEU A 116 -5.12 -14.56 -1.45
C LEU A 116 -4.79 -15.62 -2.48
N ARG A 117 -4.33 -15.20 -3.65
CA ARG A 117 -4.03 -16.08 -4.78
C ARG A 117 -2.98 -15.46 -5.68
N GLN A 118 -1.99 -16.26 -6.03
CA GLN A 118 -1.02 -15.96 -7.05
C GLN A 118 -1.27 -16.88 -8.27
N GLY A 119 -1.64 -16.25 -9.39
CA GLY A 119 -1.62 -16.91 -10.70
C GLY A 119 -0.31 -16.66 -11.43
N SER A 120 -0.19 -17.12 -12.67
CA SER A 120 1.00 -16.87 -13.50
C SER A 120 1.18 -15.41 -13.91
N LYS A 121 0.08 -14.67 -14.01
CA LYS A 121 0.07 -13.26 -14.46
C LYS A 121 -0.66 -12.31 -13.51
N LEU A 122 -1.60 -12.84 -12.72
CA LEU A 122 -2.45 -12.06 -11.84
C LEU A 122 -2.28 -12.49 -10.38
N VAL A 123 -2.29 -11.51 -9.49
CA VAL A 123 -2.30 -11.70 -8.05
C VAL A 123 -3.50 -10.98 -7.44
N ASN A 124 -4.20 -11.66 -6.54
CA ASN A 124 -5.30 -11.10 -5.77
C ASN A 124 -4.83 -10.81 -4.35
N VAL A 125 -5.03 -9.58 -3.91
CA VAL A 125 -4.68 -9.12 -2.56
C VAL A 125 -5.90 -8.49 -1.90
N THR A 126 -6.12 -8.79 -0.63
CA THR A 126 -7.05 -8.03 0.21
C THR A 126 -6.29 -7.13 1.16
N ALA A 127 -6.86 -5.97 1.44
CA ALA A 127 -6.32 -5.02 2.40
C ALA A 127 -7.44 -4.51 3.32
N THR A 128 -7.15 -4.41 4.61
CA THR A 128 -8.08 -3.90 5.62
C THR A 128 -7.43 -2.76 6.36
N ALA A 129 -8.09 -1.60 6.39
CA ALA A 129 -7.61 -0.41 7.07
C ALA A 129 -8.38 -0.16 8.37
N TRP A 130 -7.66 0.20 9.44
CA TRP A 130 -8.24 0.57 10.75
C TRP A 130 -7.45 1.69 11.41
N GLN A 131 -7.97 2.23 12.49
CA GLN A 131 -7.31 3.26 13.29
C GLN A 131 -7.08 2.83 14.73
N ASP A 132 -8.12 2.70 15.53
CA ASP A 132 -8.00 2.36 16.96
C ASP A 132 -8.16 0.87 17.23
N ASP A 133 -8.93 0.15 16.41
CA ASP A 133 -9.31 -1.24 16.62
C ASP A 133 -9.42 -1.97 15.27
N ILE A 134 -8.62 -3.00 15.09
CA ILE A 134 -8.66 -3.85 13.89
C ILE A 134 -10.02 -4.54 13.70
N GLY A 135 -10.74 -4.81 14.77
CA GLY A 135 -12.10 -5.35 14.75
C GLY A 135 -13.16 -4.34 14.27
N ARG A 136 -12.77 -3.06 14.10
CA ARG A 136 -13.64 -1.99 13.59
C ARG A 136 -12.97 -1.27 12.41
N PRO A 137 -12.80 -1.95 11.27
CA PRO A 137 -12.13 -1.37 10.11
C PRO A 137 -12.88 -0.15 9.58
N ILE A 138 -12.11 0.79 9.02
CA ILE A 138 -12.66 1.98 8.34
C ILE A 138 -12.89 1.73 6.85
N ALA A 139 -12.09 0.84 6.25
CA ALA A 139 -12.22 0.46 4.84
C ALA A 139 -11.64 -0.92 4.60
N THR A 140 -12.16 -1.59 3.58
CA THR A 140 -11.62 -2.83 3.04
C THR A 140 -11.46 -2.72 1.54
N ALA A 141 -10.40 -3.31 0.99
CA ALA A 141 -10.15 -3.33 -0.44
C ALA A 141 -9.83 -4.72 -0.94
N ARG A 142 -10.18 -4.96 -2.20
CA ARG A 142 -9.74 -6.11 -2.97
C ARG A 142 -9.04 -5.60 -4.22
N CYS A 143 -7.81 -6.04 -4.41
CA CYS A 143 -6.96 -5.56 -5.49
C CYS A 143 -6.52 -6.72 -6.36
N HIS A 144 -6.57 -6.54 -7.68
CA HIS A 144 -5.99 -7.45 -8.64
C HIS A 144 -4.83 -6.75 -9.34
N PHE A 145 -3.68 -7.41 -9.35
CA PHE A 145 -2.46 -6.89 -9.95
C PHE A 145 -1.97 -7.78 -11.08
N LEU A 146 -1.49 -7.13 -12.13
CA LEU A 146 -0.77 -7.77 -13.22
C LEU A 146 0.74 -7.76 -12.88
N LEU A 147 1.38 -8.91 -13.04
CA LEU A 147 2.80 -9.12 -12.71
C LEU A 147 3.77 -8.91 -13.88
N THR A 148 3.29 -8.46 -15.01
CA THR A 148 4.09 -8.30 -16.25
C THR A 148 4.17 -6.87 -16.72
#